data_277c27dd2127e6df8aba35fcc3b77d25
#
_entry.id   277c27dd2127e6df8aba35fcc3b77d25
#
_cell.length_a   1.000
_cell.length_b   1.000
_cell.length_c   1.000
_cell.angle_alpha   90.00
_cell.angle_beta   90.00
_cell.angle_gamma   90.00
#
_symmetry.space_group_name_H-M   'P 1'
#
loop_
_entity.id
_entity.type
_entity.pdbx_description
1 polymer ?
#
loop_
_entity_poly.entity_id
_entity_poly.type
_entity_poly.pdbx_seq_one_letter_code
_entity_poly.pdbx_strand_id
1 'polypeptide(L)'
;NNYSEYSGEVGITYPKFKAPFLKSDFKKKIQASTEFAVNFNYQERPEYTRILAGAGWKYIWSERQNLTRHTFNLIDLNYVYLPKSRYNFLDSITNPLLRYSYEDHFIMRMGYSFYHTNKLSATPMESRLQPNIYTVRASAETAGNLLYAISNMVGQKRDAGDAFKVFGIRY
;
A
#
# COMPACT_ATOMS: atom_id res chain seq x y z
N ASN A 1 8.81 -25.81 21.26
CA ASN A 1 8.12 -24.72 20.52
C ASN A 1 9.12 -24.13 19.52
N ASN A 2 9.14 -24.68 18.31
CA ASN A 2 9.97 -24.13 17.23
C ASN A 2 9.16 -23.03 16.52
N TYR A 3 9.46 -21.81 16.84
CA TYR A 3 8.98 -20.63 16.17
C TYR A 3 10.17 -19.93 15.51
N SER A 4 10.08 -19.69 14.20
CA SER A 4 11.06 -18.93 13.46
C SER A 4 10.37 -17.86 12.63
N GLU A 5 10.88 -16.64 12.67
CA GLU A 5 10.41 -15.53 11.86
C GLU A 5 11.57 -14.76 11.29
N TYR A 6 11.53 -14.53 9.99
CA TYR A 6 12.51 -13.73 9.26
C TYR A 6 11.78 -12.65 8.49
N SER A 7 12.19 -11.41 8.63
CA SER A 7 11.62 -10.29 7.90
C SER A 7 12.72 -9.41 7.32
N GLY A 8 12.42 -8.84 6.18
CA GLY A 8 13.28 -7.87 5.50
C GLY A 8 12.45 -6.84 4.76
N GLU A 9 12.92 -5.60 4.76
CA GLU A 9 12.32 -4.50 4.01
C GLU A 9 13.43 -3.72 3.31
N VAL A 10 13.20 -3.38 2.05
CA VAL A 10 14.07 -2.52 1.26
C VAL A 10 13.24 -1.42 0.63
N GLY A 11 13.65 -0.17 0.86
CA GLY A 11 12.99 1.00 0.30
C GLY A 11 13.98 1.92 -0.41
N ILE A 12 13.53 2.53 -1.50
CA ILE A 12 14.27 3.53 -2.27
C ILE A 12 13.40 4.77 -2.41
N THR A 13 13.94 5.92 -2.01
CA THR A 13 13.27 7.21 -2.14
C THR A 13 14.05 8.09 -3.12
N TYR A 14 13.37 8.51 -4.20
CA TYR A 14 13.89 9.48 -5.14
C TYR A 14 13.34 10.87 -4.83
N PRO A 15 14.19 11.89 -4.64
CA PRO A 15 13.75 13.25 -4.33
C PRO A 15 13.25 14.00 -5.59
N LYS A 16 12.52 13.32 -6.45
CA LYS A 16 11.91 13.86 -7.68
C LYS A 16 10.68 13.05 -8.07
N PHE A 17 9.78 13.69 -8.78
CA PHE A 17 8.60 13.03 -9.34
C PHE A 17 9.00 12.21 -10.60
N LYS A 18 9.08 10.92 -10.48
CA LYS A 18 9.40 9.97 -11.57
C LYS A 18 8.14 9.53 -12.32
N ALA A 19 7.26 10.47 -12.68
CA ALA A 19 6.09 10.18 -13.50
C ALA A 19 6.30 10.62 -14.94
N PRO A 20 6.23 9.73 -15.94
CA PRO A 20 6.50 10.06 -17.34
C PRO A 20 5.43 10.97 -17.98
N PHE A 21 4.21 10.96 -17.39
CA PHE A 21 3.04 11.66 -17.94
C PHE A 21 2.81 13.08 -17.40
N LEU A 22 3.69 13.60 -16.53
CA LEU A 22 3.54 14.95 -15.97
C LEU A 22 4.45 15.97 -16.64
N LYS A 23 3.87 17.15 -16.96
CA LYS A 23 4.59 18.27 -17.56
C LYS A 23 5.71 18.77 -16.65
N SER A 24 6.82 19.21 -17.26
CA SER A 24 8.02 19.67 -16.55
C SER A 24 7.76 20.89 -15.66
N ASP A 25 6.83 21.77 -16.05
CA ASP A 25 6.54 23.01 -15.32
C ASP A 25 5.83 22.75 -13.99
N PHE A 26 4.99 21.72 -13.91
CA PHE A 26 4.39 21.27 -12.67
C PHE A 26 5.44 20.71 -11.72
N LYS A 27 6.37 19.91 -12.24
CA LYS A 27 7.45 19.28 -11.46
C LYS A 27 8.40 20.28 -10.78
N LYS A 28 8.53 21.49 -11.33
CA LYS A 28 9.40 22.56 -10.79
C LYS A 28 8.80 23.29 -9.59
N LYS A 29 7.46 23.31 -9.49
CA LYS A 29 6.73 24.09 -8.47
C LYS A 29 6.44 23.33 -7.17
N ILE A 30 6.68 22.03 -7.15
CA ILE A 30 6.36 21.15 -6.04
C ILE A 30 7.61 20.48 -5.48
N GLN A 31 7.63 20.30 -4.17
CA GLN A 31 8.58 19.39 -3.53
C GLN A 31 7.97 17.99 -3.61
N ALA A 32 8.56 17.14 -4.44
CA ALA A 32 8.02 15.80 -4.69
C ALA A 32 9.05 14.72 -4.44
N SER A 33 8.58 13.57 -3.98
CA SER A 33 9.35 12.34 -3.87
C SER A 33 8.59 11.17 -4.46
N THR A 34 9.34 10.19 -4.94
CA THR A 34 8.82 8.89 -5.38
C THR A 34 9.44 7.83 -4.50
N GLU A 35 8.62 7.02 -3.87
CA GLU A 35 9.06 5.96 -2.98
C GLU A 35 8.67 4.60 -3.54
N PHE A 36 9.64 3.68 -3.53
CA PHE A 36 9.44 2.26 -3.80
C PHE A 36 9.85 1.49 -2.54
N ALA A 37 9.02 0.58 -2.11
CA ALA A 37 9.31 -0.29 -0.99
C ALA A 37 8.93 -1.73 -1.35
N VAL A 38 9.75 -2.66 -0.91
CA VAL A 38 9.47 -4.10 -1.00
C VAL A 38 9.70 -4.68 0.38
N ASN A 39 8.76 -5.45 0.87
CA ASN A 39 8.86 -6.14 2.13
C ASN A 39 8.63 -7.65 1.95
N PHE A 40 9.27 -8.40 2.81
CA PHE A 40 9.14 -9.86 2.86
C PHE A 40 9.15 -10.30 4.31
N ASN A 41 8.24 -11.20 4.67
CA ASN A 41 8.19 -11.83 5.97
C ASN A 41 7.91 -13.33 5.82
N TYR A 42 8.76 -14.13 6.43
CA TYR A 42 8.62 -15.57 6.50
C TYR A 42 8.39 -15.97 7.96
N GLN A 43 7.30 -16.67 8.22
CA GLN A 43 6.95 -17.19 9.53
C GLN A 43 6.78 -18.70 9.47
N GLU A 44 7.51 -19.39 10.33
CA GLU A 44 7.35 -20.82 10.53
C GLU A 44 6.88 -21.12 11.95
N ARG A 45 5.75 -21.78 12.04
CA ARG A 45 5.13 -22.25 13.28
C ARG A 45 4.82 -23.75 13.17
N PRO A 46 4.67 -24.46 14.28
CA PRO A 46 4.31 -25.88 14.26
C PRO A 46 3.01 -26.18 13.51
N GLU A 47 2.08 -25.21 13.47
CA GLU A 47 0.77 -25.34 12.87
C GLU A 47 0.74 -24.93 11.39
N TYR A 48 1.57 -23.96 11.00
CA TYR A 48 1.59 -23.43 9.64
C TYR A 48 2.91 -22.75 9.28
N THR A 49 3.17 -22.66 8.00
CA THR A 49 4.19 -21.76 7.43
C THR A 49 3.47 -20.69 6.64
N ARG A 50 3.82 -19.42 6.86
CA ARG A 50 3.22 -18.26 6.18
C ARG A 50 4.30 -17.39 5.58
N ILE A 51 4.10 -17.02 4.33
CA ILE A 51 4.93 -16.06 3.59
C ILE A 51 4.09 -14.83 3.30
N LEU A 52 4.61 -13.68 3.68
CA LEU A 52 4.04 -12.38 3.35
C LEU A 52 5.02 -11.66 2.45
N ALA A 53 4.57 -11.22 1.30
CA ALA A 53 5.34 -10.39 0.39
C ALA A 53 4.54 -9.15 0.02
N GLY A 54 5.19 -8.00 0.04
CA GLY A 54 4.56 -6.74 -0.31
C GLY A 54 5.45 -5.89 -1.20
N ALA A 55 4.82 -5.09 -2.04
CA ALA A 55 5.52 -4.09 -2.85
C ALA A 55 4.66 -2.83 -2.92
N GLY A 56 5.28 -1.68 -2.69
CA GLY A 56 4.63 -0.39 -2.72
C GLY A 56 5.31 0.58 -3.67
N TRP A 57 4.48 1.34 -4.37
CA TRP A 57 4.92 2.47 -5.19
C TRP A 57 4.05 3.66 -4.87
N LYS A 58 4.63 4.70 -4.27
CA LYS A 58 3.89 5.89 -3.93
C LYS A 58 4.59 7.17 -4.36
N TYR A 59 3.77 8.16 -4.62
CA TYR A 59 4.17 9.52 -4.89
C TYR A 59 3.75 10.42 -3.74
N ILE A 60 4.67 11.24 -3.26
CA ILE A 60 4.41 12.23 -2.23
C ILE A 60 4.82 13.59 -2.80
N TRP A 61 3.94 14.58 -2.70
CA TRP A 61 4.32 15.94 -3.03
C TRP A 61 3.71 16.94 -2.07
N SER A 62 4.39 18.04 -1.92
CA SER A 62 3.99 19.12 -1.01
C SER A 62 3.98 20.45 -1.75
N GLU A 63 3.02 21.27 -1.42
CA GLU A 63 2.82 22.61 -1.95
C GLU A 63 2.80 23.64 -0.80
N ARG A 64 2.97 24.91 -1.13
CA ARG A 64 2.83 26.03 -0.20
C ARG A 64 3.63 25.83 1.08
N GLN A 65 4.95 25.68 0.97
CA GLN A 65 5.84 25.54 2.12
C GLN A 65 5.47 24.35 3.05
N ASN A 66 5.05 23.22 2.46
CA ASN A 66 4.63 22.02 3.16
C ASN A 66 3.31 22.13 3.94
N LEU A 67 2.51 23.18 3.75
CA LEU A 67 1.19 23.30 4.35
C LEU A 67 0.19 22.33 3.74
N THR A 68 0.37 21.97 2.48
CA THR A 68 -0.45 20.98 1.78
C THR A 68 0.43 19.82 1.35
N ARG A 69 0.05 18.60 1.74
CA ARG A 69 0.71 17.36 1.36
C ARG A 69 -0.26 16.42 0.68
N HIS A 70 0.18 15.88 -0.41
CA HIS A 70 -0.54 14.86 -1.17
C HIS A 70 0.27 13.58 -1.15
N THR A 71 -0.39 12.46 -0.96
CA THR A 71 0.20 11.12 -1.07
C THR A 71 -0.67 10.29 -1.99
N PHE A 72 -0.09 9.81 -3.07
CA PHE A 72 -0.75 8.93 -4.02
C PHE A 72 -0.06 7.57 -4.03
N ASN A 73 -0.71 6.58 -3.47
CA ASN A 73 -0.30 5.18 -3.54
C ASN A 73 -0.76 4.63 -4.88
N LEU A 74 0.15 4.55 -5.85
CA LEU A 74 -0.16 4.05 -7.18
C LEU A 74 -0.39 2.55 -7.15
N ILE A 75 0.46 1.83 -6.42
CA ILE A 75 0.41 0.39 -6.24
C ILE A 75 0.79 0.07 -4.81
N ASP A 76 -0.03 -0.71 -4.14
CA ASP A 76 0.24 -1.34 -2.85
C ASP A 76 -0.20 -2.81 -2.95
N LEU A 77 0.79 -3.68 -3.14
CA LEU A 77 0.61 -5.12 -3.30
C LEU A 77 0.86 -5.81 -1.97
N ASN A 78 -0.07 -6.66 -1.57
CA ASN A 78 0.08 -7.54 -0.43
C ASN A 78 -0.28 -8.96 -0.84
N TYR A 79 0.68 -9.85 -0.77
CA TYR A 79 0.53 -11.26 -1.08
C TYR A 79 0.76 -12.10 0.18
N VAL A 80 -0.20 -12.91 0.51
CA VAL A 80 -0.14 -13.88 1.61
C VAL A 80 -0.18 -15.28 1.02
N TYR A 81 0.79 -16.10 1.37
CA TYR A 81 0.89 -17.47 0.90
C TYR A 81 1.16 -18.43 2.06
N LEU A 82 0.37 -19.50 2.17
CA LEU A 82 0.54 -20.57 3.14
C LEU A 82 0.96 -21.87 2.47
N PRO A 83 2.25 -22.12 2.25
CA PRO A 83 2.74 -23.33 1.58
C PRO A 83 2.48 -24.60 2.40
N LYS A 84 2.39 -24.49 3.73
CA LYS A 84 2.16 -25.61 4.63
C LYS A 84 1.18 -25.18 5.73
N SER A 85 0.05 -25.85 5.82
CA SER A 85 -0.80 -25.86 6.97
C SER A 85 -0.93 -27.30 7.48
N ARG A 86 -0.95 -27.49 8.80
CA ARG A 86 -1.17 -28.81 9.39
C ARG A 86 -2.57 -29.28 8.99
N TYR A 87 -2.71 -30.57 8.70
CA TYR A 87 -4.00 -31.19 8.39
C TYR A 87 -5.05 -30.72 9.44
N ASN A 88 -6.14 -30.14 8.96
CA ASN A 88 -7.23 -29.58 9.78
C ASN A 88 -6.95 -28.26 10.51
N PHE A 89 -5.82 -27.55 10.31
CA PHE A 89 -5.60 -26.25 10.96
C PHE A 89 -6.66 -25.22 10.53
N LEU A 90 -6.93 -25.09 9.24
CA LEU A 90 -7.94 -24.17 8.71
C LEU A 90 -9.36 -24.57 9.14
N ASP A 91 -9.64 -25.86 9.24
CA ASP A 91 -10.95 -26.37 9.67
C ASP A 91 -11.19 -26.21 11.17
N SER A 92 -10.13 -26.10 11.97
CA SER A 92 -10.24 -25.83 13.41
C SER A 92 -10.61 -24.38 13.72
N ILE A 93 -10.49 -23.46 12.73
CA ILE A 93 -10.83 -22.05 12.88
C ILE A 93 -12.32 -21.86 12.61
N THR A 94 -13.09 -21.76 13.69
CA THR A 94 -14.56 -21.56 13.62
C THR A 94 -14.96 -20.16 13.10
N ASN A 95 -14.10 -19.15 13.30
CA ASN A 95 -14.40 -17.78 12.87
C ASN A 95 -14.00 -17.58 11.42
N PRO A 96 -14.96 -17.28 10.49
CA PRO A 96 -14.68 -17.11 9.06
C PRO A 96 -13.69 -15.98 8.76
N LEU A 97 -13.71 -14.89 9.54
CA LEU A 97 -12.79 -13.76 9.34
C LEU A 97 -11.36 -14.12 9.69
N LEU A 98 -11.16 -14.92 10.76
CA LEU A 98 -9.85 -15.44 11.13
C LEU A 98 -9.37 -16.46 10.10
N ARG A 99 -10.25 -17.35 9.63
CA ARG A 99 -9.92 -18.33 8.57
C ARG A 99 -9.41 -17.64 7.32
N TYR A 100 -10.10 -16.60 6.86
CA TYR A 100 -9.69 -15.81 5.68
C TYR A 100 -8.29 -15.22 5.82
N SER A 101 -7.86 -14.83 7.03
CA SER A 101 -6.51 -14.30 7.28
C SER A 101 -5.39 -15.32 7.09
N TYR A 102 -5.73 -16.62 7.04
CA TYR A 102 -4.80 -17.73 6.84
C TYR A 102 -4.95 -18.40 5.47
N GLU A 103 -5.83 -17.92 4.62
CA GLU A 103 -5.94 -18.37 3.23
C GLU A 103 -4.99 -17.58 2.33
N ASP A 104 -4.59 -18.19 1.22
CA ASP A 104 -3.78 -17.51 0.22
C ASP A 104 -4.58 -16.38 -0.40
N HIS A 105 -4.07 -15.18 -0.32
CA HIS A 105 -4.73 -14.03 -0.93
C HIS A 105 -3.75 -13.02 -1.49
N PHE A 106 -4.19 -12.35 -2.51
CA PHE A 106 -3.49 -11.26 -3.16
C PHE A 106 -4.38 -10.02 -3.16
N ILE A 107 -3.88 -8.95 -2.54
CA ILE A 107 -4.60 -7.69 -2.46
C ILE A 107 -3.77 -6.62 -3.15
N MET A 108 -4.36 -5.96 -4.14
CA MET A 108 -3.80 -4.79 -4.79
C MET A 108 -4.67 -3.59 -4.47
N ARG A 109 -4.07 -2.61 -3.83
CA ARG A 109 -4.74 -1.36 -3.45
C ARG A 109 -4.14 -0.18 -4.20
N MET A 110 -4.98 0.82 -4.43
CA MET A 110 -4.60 2.15 -4.88
C MET A 110 -5.27 3.16 -3.97
N GLY A 111 -4.56 4.20 -3.59
CA GLY A 111 -5.09 5.18 -2.64
C GLY A 111 -4.57 6.58 -2.87
N TYR A 112 -5.35 7.54 -2.42
CA TYR A 112 -4.98 8.94 -2.41
C TYR A 112 -5.29 9.55 -1.04
N SER A 113 -4.32 10.27 -0.48
CA SER A 113 -4.47 11.00 0.76
C SER A 113 -4.11 12.46 0.57
N PHE A 114 -4.96 13.31 1.08
CA PHE A 114 -4.80 14.75 1.13
C PHE A 114 -4.65 15.20 2.58
N TYR A 115 -3.66 16.04 2.82
CA TYR A 115 -3.44 16.67 4.12
C TYR A 115 -3.19 18.16 3.92
N HIS A 116 -3.94 18.99 4.62
CA HIS A 116 -3.76 20.44 4.63
C HIS A 116 -3.78 20.97 6.05
N THR A 117 -2.86 21.88 6.35
CA THR A 117 -2.82 22.59 7.62
C THR A 117 -2.46 24.04 7.39
N ASN A 118 -3.00 24.94 8.22
CA ASN A 118 -2.58 26.34 8.23
C ASN A 118 -1.47 26.59 9.26
N LYS A 119 -1.03 25.56 10.00
CA LYS A 119 0.05 25.69 10.98
C LYS A 119 1.37 25.92 10.23
N LEU A 120 1.85 27.15 10.27
CA LEU A 120 3.20 27.48 9.83
C LEU A 120 4.20 26.74 10.73
N SER A 121 5.22 26.12 10.11
CA SER A 121 6.35 25.48 10.81
C SER A 121 7.28 26.56 11.34
N ALA A 122 6.75 27.37 12.23
CA ALA A 122 7.43 28.48 12.85
C ALA A 122 7.95 28.06 14.22
N THR A 123 8.85 28.85 14.77
CA THR A 123 9.35 28.69 16.13
C THR A 123 8.19 28.52 17.13
N PRO A 124 8.38 27.84 18.27
CA PRO A 124 7.33 27.65 19.26
C PRO A 124 6.64 28.96 19.70
N MET A 125 7.32 30.07 19.55
CA MET A 125 6.82 31.41 19.91
C MET A 125 5.83 31.96 18.86
N GLU A 126 6.12 31.80 17.57
CA GLU A 126 5.24 32.23 16.49
C GLU A 126 3.96 31.37 16.40
N SER A 127 4.06 30.09 16.75
CA SER A 127 2.92 29.18 16.83
C SER A 127 1.89 29.61 17.90
N ARG A 128 2.32 30.30 18.95
CA ARG A 128 1.43 30.85 20.00
C ARG A 128 0.66 32.08 19.56
N LEU A 129 1.16 32.79 18.54
CA LEU A 129 0.52 34.00 18.01
C LEU A 129 -0.53 33.69 16.92
N GLN A 130 -0.65 32.47 16.48
CA GLN A 130 -1.64 32.02 15.49
C GLN A 130 -2.99 31.79 16.17
N PRO A 131 -4.01 32.62 15.93
CA PRO A 131 -5.27 32.56 16.69
C PRO A 131 -6.11 31.33 16.38
N ASN A 132 -6.02 30.78 15.16
CA ASN A 132 -6.79 29.61 14.73
C ASN A 132 -5.93 28.64 13.94
N ILE A 133 -5.71 27.45 14.49
CA ILE A 133 -5.01 26.35 13.80
C ILE A 133 -6.05 25.32 13.40
N TYR A 134 -6.09 24.97 12.11
CA TYR A 134 -6.92 23.88 11.61
C TYR A 134 -6.09 22.93 10.75
N THR A 135 -6.55 21.69 10.71
CA THR A 135 -5.97 20.63 9.90
C THR A 135 -7.11 19.86 9.27
N VAL A 136 -7.02 19.67 7.96
CA VAL A 136 -7.94 18.85 7.17
C VAL A 136 -7.19 17.64 6.64
N ARG A 137 -7.78 16.46 6.81
CA ARG A 137 -7.28 15.21 6.25
C ARG A 137 -8.41 14.49 5.54
N ALA A 138 -8.17 14.09 4.31
CA ALA A 138 -9.07 13.27 3.53
C ALA A 138 -8.28 12.12 2.90
N SER A 139 -8.86 10.92 2.85
CA SER A 139 -8.27 9.78 2.17
C SER A 139 -9.33 8.94 1.48
N ALA A 140 -8.97 8.37 0.34
CA ALA A 140 -9.79 7.42 -0.40
C ALA A 140 -8.89 6.29 -0.88
N GLU A 141 -9.36 5.05 -0.70
CA GLU A 141 -8.66 3.84 -1.13
C GLU A 141 -9.60 2.95 -1.92
N THR A 142 -9.05 2.28 -2.93
CA THR A 142 -9.76 1.28 -3.71
C THR A 142 -8.93 0.01 -3.80
N ALA A 143 -9.58 -1.15 -3.73
CA ALA A 143 -8.96 -2.45 -3.89
C ALA A 143 -9.57 -3.21 -5.07
N GLY A 144 -8.73 -3.96 -5.83
CA GLY A 144 -9.16 -4.79 -6.94
C GLY A 144 -9.43 -4.06 -8.27
N ASN A 145 -9.81 -2.79 -8.27
CA ASN A 145 -10.20 -2.03 -9.47
C ASN A 145 -9.06 -1.91 -10.50
N LEU A 146 -7.81 -1.83 -10.05
CA LEU A 146 -6.66 -1.72 -10.95
C LEU A 146 -6.44 -3.03 -11.73
N LEU A 147 -6.61 -4.18 -11.09
CA LEU A 147 -6.54 -5.49 -11.76
C LEU A 147 -7.64 -5.63 -12.82
N TYR A 148 -8.85 -5.20 -12.50
CA TYR A 148 -9.96 -5.17 -13.45
C TYR A 148 -9.69 -4.25 -14.65
N ALA A 149 -9.14 -3.06 -14.41
CA ALA A 149 -8.78 -2.13 -15.47
C ALA A 149 -7.67 -2.70 -16.38
N ILE A 150 -6.64 -3.32 -15.80
CA ILE A 150 -5.55 -3.96 -16.56
C ILE A 150 -6.09 -5.14 -17.38
N SER A 151 -6.96 -5.98 -16.82
CA SER A 151 -7.55 -7.11 -17.54
C SER A 151 -8.38 -6.68 -18.74
N ASN A 152 -9.13 -5.58 -18.59
CA ASN A 152 -9.91 -4.99 -19.70
C ASN A 152 -9.01 -4.37 -20.79
N MET A 153 -7.91 -3.73 -20.41
CA MET A 153 -6.96 -3.14 -21.37
C MET A 153 -6.23 -4.20 -22.20
N VAL A 154 -5.96 -5.37 -21.64
CA VAL A 154 -5.28 -6.49 -22.34
C VAL A 154 -6.25 -7.24 -23.28
N GLY A 155 -7.50 -6.78 -23.40
CA GLY A 155 -8.47 -7.32 -24.39
C GLY A 155 -8.99 -8.73 -24.08
N GLN A 156 -8.70 -9.25 -22.90
CA GLN A 156 -9.27 -10.49 -22.42
C GLN A 156 -10.55 -10.18 -21.65
N LYS A 157 -11.70 -10.44 -22.25
CA LYS A 157 -13.00 -10.55 -21.56
C LYS A 157 -12.94 -11.77 -20.62
N ARG A 158 -12.21 -11.66 -19.55
CA ARG A 158 -12.18 -12.67 -18.48
C ARG A 158 -12.89 -12.09 -17.27
N ASP A 159 -13.75 -12.87 -16.65
CA ASP A 159 -14.30 -12.53 -15.35
C ASP A 159 -13.19 -12.23 -14.34
N ALA A 160 -13.46 -11.35 -13.38
CA ALA A 160 -12.49 -10.99 -12.35
C ALA A 160 -11.88 -12.23 -11.66
N GLY A 161 -12.65 -13.32 -11.53
CA GLY A 161 -12.19 -14.61 -11.04
C GLY A 161 -11.09 -15.26 -11.89
N ASP A 162 -11.10 -15.05 -13.21
CA ASP A 162 -10.05 -15.58 -14.10
C ASP A 162 -8.77 -14.75 -14.07
N ALA A 163 -8.86 -13.45 -13.82
CA ALA A 163 -7.68 -12.62 -13.62
C ALA A 163 -6.85 -13.07 -12.41
N PHE A 164 -7.50 -13.50 -11.34
CA PHE A 164 -6.83 -14.06 -10.17
C PHE A 164 -6.20 -15.43 -10.45
N LYS A 165 -6.82 -16.27 -11.29
CA LYS A 165 -6.25 -17.56 -11.71
C LYS A 165 -4.96 -17.40 -12.52
N VAL A 166 -4.82 -16.34 -13.32
CA VAL A 166 -3.61 -16.04 -14.08
C VAL A 166 -2.41 -15.81 -13.17
N PHE A 167 -2.62 -15.28 -11.96
CA PHE A 167 -1.58 -15.08 -10.95
C PHE A 167 -1.41 -16.29 -10.01
N GLY A 168 -2.02 -17.44 -10.29
CA GLY A 168 -1.90 -18.65 -9.47
C GLY A 168 -2.64 -18.61 -8.13
N ILE A 169 -3.52 -17.65 -7.93
CA ILE A 169 -4.31 -17.50 -6.73
C ILE A 169 -5.59 -18.35 -6.89
N ARG A 170 -5.76 -19.34 -6.01
CA ARG A 170 -7.00 -20.11 -5.90
C ARG A 170 -7.93 -19.45 -4.90
N TYR A 171 -9.20 -19.40 -5.22
CA TYR A 171 -10.29 -19.09 -4.28
C TYR A 171 -10.69 -20.34 -3.51
#